data_0c125c653ee4af7f1e058f344d5ef5b7
#
_entry.id   0c125c653ee4af7f1e058f344d5ef5b7
#
_cell.length_a   1.000
_cell.length_b   1.000
_cell.length_c   1.000
_cell.angle_alpha   90.00
_cell.angle_beta   90.00
_cell.angle_gamma   90.00
#
_symmetry.space_group_name_H-M   'P 1'
#
loop_
_entity.id
_entity.type
_entity.pdbx_description
1 polymer ?
#
loop_
_entity_poly.entity_id
_entity_poly.type
_entity_poly.pdbx_seq_one_letter_code
_entity_poly.pdbx_strand_id
1 'polypeptide(L)'
;MIKKVLIANRGEIAVRIIRACREMGIETVAVYSEADKEALHTKLADEAICIGPAPSKDSYLSMENIISATIISGADAIHPGFGFLSENSKFAELCEQCNITFIGPDSKVIASLGNKQVARNTMMAAGVPVIPGSKEPVYDAKTGAELAREIGYPVIIKAALGGGGKGMRTAWTPEEFESAFQTAQKETEMAFADSTMYIEHFVENPRHIEFQILADKYGNVIHLGERDCSIQRNHQKLIEESPSVALSDELRKKMGDAAVKAAKAAGYENAGTIEFLLEKSGNFYFMEMNTRIQVEHPVTEWVTGVDLVKEQIRIASGQKLSYTQEDIRLTGHAIECRINAENPEKGFRPSPGTITDMYLPGGKGIRIDSAIYSGYTIPPYYDSMVAKLIVWAKNRQEAISKMQSALGEVIIEGIDTNVDYQYGIVNHPDYIEGNIDIEFIERL
;
A
#
# COMPACT_ATOMS: atom_id res chain seq x y z
N MET A 1 -23.06 1.16 -17.82
CA MET A 1 -23.00 0.67 -16.43
C MET A 1 -22.38 -0.71 -16.48
N ILE A 2 -21.34 -0.96 -15.71
CA ILE A 2 -20.62 -2.24 -15.64
C ILE A 2 -21.58 -3.33 -15.17
N LYS A 3 -21.64 -4.45 -15.85
CA LYS A 3 -22.52 -5.60 -15.53
C LYS A 3 -21.73 -6.84 -15.14
N LYS A 4 -20.50 -6.96 -15.64
CA LYS A 4 -19.65 -8.11 -15.41
C LYS A 4 -18.19 -7.68 -15.24
N VAL A 5 -17.56 -8.09 -14.15
CA VAL A 5 -16.18 -7.72 -13.80
C VAL A 5 -15.30 -8.95 -13.78
N LEU A 6 -14.19 -8.91 -14.53
CA LEU A 6 -13.10 -9.85 -14.35
C LEU A 6 -12.16 -9.34 -13.25
N ILE A 7 -11.84 -10.18 -12.29
CA ILE A 7 -10.93 -9.87 -11.18
C ILE A 7 -9.53 -10.37 -11.54
N ALA A 8 -8.65 -9.45 -11.96
CA ALA A 8 -7.26 -9.75 -12.35
C ALA A 8 -6.35 -9.85 -11.13
N ASN A 9 -6.75 -10.65 -10.16
CA ASN A 9 -6.02 -10.86 -8.91
C ASN A 9 -6.41 -12.19 -8.27
N ARG A 10 -5.84 -12.51 -7.10
CA ARG A 10 -6.04 -13.73 -6.33
C ARG A 10 -6.19 -13.42 -4.83
N GLY A 11 -6.38 -14.47 -4.05
CA GLY A 11 -6.32 -14.36 -2.59
C GLY A 11 -7.47 -13.53 -2.00
N GLU A 12 -7.19 -12.90 -0.87
CA GLU A 12 -8.21 -12.19 -0.10
C GLU A 12 -8.81 -11.00 -0.87
N ILE A 13 -8.00 -10.29 -1.67
CA ILE A 13 -8.49 -9.14 -2.42
C ILE A 13 -9.45 -9.56 -3.54
N ALA A 14 -9.20 -10.69 -4.19
CA ALA A 14 -10.14 -11.23 -5.17
C ALA A 14 -11.48 -11.58 -4.51
N VAL A 15 -11.45 -12.21 -3.35
CA VAL A 15 -12.66 -12.50 -2.55
C VAL A 15 -13.38 -11.21 -2.14
N ARG A 16 -12.63 -10.18 -1.71
CA ARG A 16 -13.19 -8.87 -1.34
C ARG A 16 -13.92 -8.19 -2.51
N ILE A 17 -13.32 -8.24 -3.69
CA ILE A 17 -13.91 -7.65 -4.91
C ILE A 17 -15.16 -8.45 -5.34
N ILE A 18 -15.11 -9.78 -5.32
CA ILE A 18 -16.25 -10.64 -5.62
C ILE A 18 -17.45 -10.30 -4.71
N ARG A 19 -17.22 -10.14 -3.41
CA ARG A 19 -18.27 -9.77 -2.45
C ARG A 19 -18.90 -8.42 -2.79
N ALA A 20 -18.08 -7.40 -3.09
CA ALA A 20 -18.58 -6.07 -3.49
C ALA A 20 -19.41 -6.13 -4.78
N CYS A 21 -18.92 -6.85 -5.80
CA CYS A 21 -19.65 -7.02 -7.07
C CYS A 21 -21.01 -7.70 -6.83
N ARG A 22 -21.04 -8.78 -6.06
CA ARG A 22 -22.30 -9.50 -5.74
C ARG A 22 -23.31 -8.60 -5.02
N GLU A 23 -22.87 -7.81 -4.04
CA GLU A 23 -23.72 -6.85 -3.34
C GLU A 23 -24.23 -5.72 -4.25
N MET A 24 -23.54 -5.46 -5.35
CA MET A 24 -23.95 -4.50 -6.39
C MET A 24 -24.77 -5.15 -7.51
N GLY A 25 -25.00 -6.46 -7.50
CA GLY A 25 -25.68 -7.19 -8.57
C GLY A 25 -24.87 -7.31 -9.85
N ILE A 26 -23.55 -7.32 -9.76
CA ILE A 26 -22.57 -7.41 -10.86
C ILE A 26 -22.03 -8.83 -10.93
N GLU A 27 -22.05 -9.45 -12.10
CA GLU A 27 -21.44 -10.75 -12.35
C GLU A 27 -19.91 -10.71 -12.23
N THR A 28 -19.32 -11.83 -11.82
CA THR A 28 -17.90 -11.92 -11.53
C THR A 28 -17.21 -13.05 -12.28
N VAL A 29 -16.02 -12.75 -12.80
CA VAL A 29 -15.11 -13.73 -13.41
C VAL A 29 -13.81 -13.73 -12.62
N ALA A 30 -13.50 -14.83 -11.93
CA ALA A 30 -12.21 -15.03 -11.31
C ALA A 30 -11.21 -15.57 -12.33
N VAL A 31 -9.99 -15.04 -12.33
CA VAL A 31 -8.87 -15.72 -13.00
C VAL A 31 -8.03 -16.49 -11.99
N TYR A 32 -7.42 -17.57 -12.43
CA TYR A 32 -6.54 -18.38 -11.56
C TYR A 32 -5.41 -19.05 -12.35
N SER A 33 -4.27 -19.20 -11.70
CA SER A 33 -3.20 -20.09 -12.17
C SER A 33 -3.51 -21.55 -11.81
N GLU A 34 -2.86 -22.49 -12.44
CA GLU A 34 -3.02 -23.93 -12.08
C GLU A 34 -2.84 -24.20 -10.58
N ALA A 35 -1.96 -23.46 -9.89
CA ALA A 35 -1.73 -23.59 -8.45
C ALA A 35 -2.91 -23.10 -7.60
N ASP A 36 -3.73 -22.20 -8.11
CA ASP A 36 -4.87 -21.61 -7.41
C ASP A 36 -6.22 -22.24 -7.80
N LYS A 37 -6.23 -23.37 -8.50
CA LYS A 37 -7.45 -24.04 -8.94
C LYS A 37 -8.47 -24.26 -7.81
N GLU A 38 -7.99 -24.58 -6.61
CA GLU A 38 -8.83 -24.82 -5.43
C GLU A 38 -8.97 -23.57 -4.52
N ALA A 39 -8.44 -22.41 -4.93
CA ALA A 39 -8.51 -21.21 -4.14
C ALA A 39 -9.95 -20.72 -3.97
N LEU A 40 -10.24 -20.05 -2.84
CA LEU A 40 -11.61 -19.65 -2.49
C LEU A 40 -12.25 -18.71 -3.51
N HIS A 41 -11.48 -17.80 -4.13
CA HIS A 41 -12.01 -16.86 -5.12
C HIS A 41 -12.56 -17.57 -6.37
N THR A 42 -11.97 -18.71 -6.76
CA THR A 42 -12.49 -19.48 -7.91
C THR A 42 -13.83 -20.16 -7.59
N LYS A 43 -14.06 -20.48 -6.32
CA LYS A 43 -15.31 -21.11 -5.85
C LYS A 43 -16.44 -20.12 -5.61
N LEU A 44 -16.07 -18.85 -5.36
CA LEU A 44 -17.03 -17.79 -5.05
C LEU A 44 -17.48 -17.01 -6.30
N ALA A 45 -16.66 -16.85 -7.30
CA ALA A 45 -17.04 -16.14 -8.53
C ALA A 45 -18.11 -16.89 -9.31
N ASP A 46 -18.85 -16.17 -10.16
CA ASP A 46 -19.86 -16.77 -11.04
C ASP A 46 -19.21 -17.61 -12.14
N GLU A 47 -18.05 -17.18 -12.64
CA GLU A 47 -17.21 -17.91 -13.57
C GLU A 47 -15.74 -17.91 -13.07
N ALA A 48 -14.97 -18.94 -13.47
CA ALA A 48 -13.53 -19.02 -13.18
C ALA A 48 -12.77 -19.52 -14.42
N ILE A 49 -11.69 -18.82 -14.78
CA ILE A 49 -10.89 -19.11 -15.97
C ILE A 49 -9.42 -19.31 -15.59
N CYS A 50 -8.84 -20.44 -15.97
CA CYS A 50 -7.40 -20.68 -15.83
C CYS A 50 -6.64 -19.82 -16.84
N ILE A 51 -5.65 -19.05 -16.32
CA ILE A 51 -4.85 -18.12 -17.13
C ILE A 51 -3.39 -18.56 -17.30
N GLY A 52 -3.04 -19.76 -16.89
CA GLY A 52 -1.70 -20.31 -17.09
C GLY A 52 -1.14 -21.10 -15.91
N PRO A 53 0.15 -21.48 -15.98
CA PRO A 53 0.81 -22.26 -14.95
C PRO A 53 1.04 -21.45 -13.66
N ALA A 54 1.57 -22.12 -12.63
CA ALA A 54 1.77 -21.55 -11.29
C ALA A 54 2.61 -20.25 -11.23
N PRO A 55 3.74 -20.09 -11.96
CA PRO A 55 4.52 -18.87 -11.89
C PRO A 55 3.72 -17.62 -12.30
N SER A 56 3.79 -16.55 -11.50
CA SER A 56 3.04 -15.30 -11.76
C SER A 56 3.33 -14.70 -13.13
N LYS A 57 4.57 -14.77 -13.61
CA LYS A 57 4.99 -14.23 -14.92
C LYS A 57 4.21 -14.84 -16.09
N ASP A 58 3.80 -16.11 -15.95
CA ASP A 58 3.15 -16.89 -16.99
C ASP A 58 1.61 -16.99 -16.77
N SER A 59 1.09 -16.29 -15.74
CA SER A 59 -0.33 -16.27 -15.35
C SER A 59 -0.80 -14.87 -14.98
N TYR A 60 -0.72 -14.47 -13.70
CA TYR A 60 -1.24 -13.18 -13.19
C TYR A 60 -0.53 -11.95 -13.76
N LEU A 61 0.66 -12.07 -14.33
CA LEU A 61 1.40 -11.01 -15.02
C LEU A 61 1.32 -11.12 -16.55
N SER A 62 0.61 -12.14 -17.08
CA SER A 62 0.34 -12.27 -18.51
C SER A 62 -0.83 -11.40 -18.93
N MET A 63 -0.54 -10.21 -19.44
CA MET A 63 -1.56 -9.28 -19.94
C MET A 63 -2.44 -9.92 -21.01
N GLU A 64 -1.83 -10.68 -21.91
CA GLU A 64 -2.51 -11.35 -23.04
C GLU A 64 -3.51 -12.38 -22.56
N ASN A 65 -3.15 -13.21 -21.56
CA ASN A 65 -4.03 -14.24 -21.02
C ASN A 65 -5.21 -13.61 -20.26
N ILE A 66 -4.98 -12.53 -19.51
CA ILE A 66 -6.04 -11.82 -18.79
C ILE A 66 -7.01 -11.12 -19.76
N ILE A 67 -6.51 -10.43 -20.79
CA ILE A 67 -7.35 -9.81 -21.81
C ILE A 67 -8.15 -10.87 -22.56
N SER A 68 -7.52 -12.00 -22.93
CA SER A 68 -8.21 -13.11 -23.59
C SER A 68 -9.34 -13.68 -22.73
N ALA A 69 -9.08 -13.89 -21.42
CA ALA A 69 -10.10 -14.33 -20.47
C ALA A 69 -11.26 -13.32 -20.35
N THR A 70 -10.95 -12.01 -20.37
CA THR A 70 -11.95 -10.95 -20.33
C THR A 70 -12.86 -10.97 -21.56
N ILE A 71 -12.28 -11.11 -22.74
CA ILE A 71 -13.02 -11.16 -24.00
C ILE A 71 -13.90 -12.42 -24.07
N ILE A 72 -13.36 -13.58 -23.72
CA ILE A 72 -14.07 -14.86 -23.78
C ILE A 72 -15.24 -14.89 -22.80
N SER A 73 -15.08 -14.35 -21.61
CA SER A 73 -16.14 -14.28 -20.59
C SER A 73 -17.18 -13.19 -20.88
N GLY A 74 -16.88 -12.27 -21.78
CA GLY A 74 -17.73 -11.11 -22.06
C GLY A 74 -17.79 -10.12 -20.89
N ALA A 75 -16.73 -10.04 -20.05
CA ALA A 75 -16.67 -9.06 -18.98
C ALA A 75 -16.48 -7.64 -19.53
N ASP A 76 -17.19 -6.68 -18.94
CA ASP A 76 -17.17 -5.26 -19.35
C ASP A 76 -15.95 -4.52 -18.79
N ALA A 77 -15.44 -5.00 -17.65
CA ALA A 77 -14.42 -4.32 -16.90
C ALA A 77 -13.44 -5.30 -16.23
N ILE A 78 -12.25 -4.80 -15.89
CA ILE A 78 -11.24 -5.49 -15.11
C ILE A 78 -10.99 -4.74 -13.82
N HIS A 79 -11.08 -5.44 -12.68
CA HIS A 79 -10.60 -4.93 -11.40
C HIS A 79 -9.23 -5.55 -11.09
N PRO A 80 -8.15 -4.77 -11.05
CA PRO A 80 -6.80 -5.31 -10.86
C PRO A 80 -6.46 -5.60 -9.40
N GLY A 81 -7.24 -5.12 -8.43
CA GLY A 81 -6.91 -5.17 -7.00
C GLY A 81 -5.64 -4.38 -6.66
N PHE A 82 -4.71 -5.03 -5.97
CA PHE A 82 -3.37 -4.51 -5.69
C PHE A 82 -2.29 -5.54 -6.07
N GLY A 83 -1.05 -5.08 -6.30
CA GLY A 83 0.04 -5.93 -6.82
C GLY A 83 -0.19 -6.32 -8.28
N PHE A 84 0.55 -7.30 -8.77
CA PHE A 84 0.52 -7.78 -10.16
C PHE A 84 0.47 -6.65 -11.19
N LEU A 85 -0.62 -6.52 -11.93
CA LEU A 85 -0.78 -5.55 -13.01
C LEU A 85 -1.51 -4.26 -12.59
N SER A 86 -1.82 -4.08 -11.30
CA SER A 86 -2.63 -2.95 -10.83
C SER A 86 -1.99 -1.57 -11.08
N GLU A 87 -0.67 -1.48 -11.13
CA GLU A 87 0.10 -0.26 -11.41
C GLU A 87 0.87 -0.34 -12.73
N ASN A 88 0.42 -1.23 -13.63
CA ASN A 88 1.04 -1.38 -14.95
C ASN A 88 0.30 -0.52 -15.99
N SER A 89 0.94 0.59 -16.39
CA SER A 89 0.37 1.53 -17.36
C SER A 89 0.09 0.90 -18.72
N LYS A 90 0.94 -0.04 -19.17
CA LYS A 90 0.75 -0.74 -20.46
C LYS A 90 -0.47 -1.66 -20.41
N PHE A 91 -0.74 -2.27 -19.26
CA PHE A 91 -1.94 -3.09 -19.08
C PHE A 91 -3.22 -2.25 -19.10
N ALA A 92 -3.21 -1.11 -18.39
CA ALA A 92 -4.34 -0.17 -18.43
C ALA A 92 -4.58 0.35 -19.85
N GLU A 93 -3.53 0.73 -20.58
CA GLU A 93 -3.62 1.14 -21.99
C GLU A 93 -4.17 0.02 -22.89
N LEU A 94 -3.74 -1.22 -22.69
CA LEU A 94 -4.23 -2.37 -23.44
C LEU A 94 -5.72 -2.62 -23.17
N CYS A 95 -6.20 -2.44 -21.94
CA CYS A 95 -7.62 -2.49 -21.62
C CYS A 95 -8.41 -1.42 -22.41
N GLU A 96 -7.91 -0.17 -22.42
CA GLU A 96 -8.52 0.94 -23.17
C GLU A 96 -8.62 0.61 -24.68
N GLN A 97 -7.53 0.10 -25.28
CA GLN A 97 -7.47 -0.30 -26.69
C GLN A 97 -8.44 -1.43 -27.02
N CYS A 98 -8.74 -2.31 -26.07
CA CYS A 98 -9.70 -3.40 -26.22
C CYS A 98 -11.13 -3.01 -25.84
N ASN A 99 -11.41 -1.74 -25.54
CA ASN A 99 -12.71 -1.25 -25.03
C ASN A 99 -13.17 -1.95 -23.74
N ILE A 100 -12.21 -2.32 -22.88
CA ILE A 100 -12.45 -2.90 -21.56
C ILE A 100 -12.21 -1.79 -20.52
N THR A 101 -13.16 -1.58 -19.61
CA THR A 101 -13.00 -0.61 -18.54
C THR A 101 -11.98 -1.11 -17.51
N PHE A 102 -10.86 -0.42 -17.39
CA PHE A 102 -9.92 -0.63 -16.27
C PHE A 102 -10.45 0.07 -15.03
N ILE A 103 -10.70 -0.67 -13.93
CA ILE A 103 -11.17 -0.09 -12.67
C ILE A 103 -9.96 0.45 -11.90
N GLY A 104 -9.61 1.69 -12.17
CA GLY A 104 -8.43 2.40 -11.70
C GLY A 104 -8.26 3.72 -12.45
N PRO A 105 -7.11 4.38 -12.28
CA PRO A 105 -6.78 5.61 -13.01
C PRO A 105 -6.40 5.34 -14.47
N ASP A 106 -6.38 6.42 -15.26
CA ASP A 106 -5.91 6.43 -16.65
C ASP A 106 -4.45 5.94 -16.77
N SER A 107 -4.15 5.25 -17.86
CA SER A 107 -2.82 4.68 -18.15
C SER A 107 -1.69 5.70 -18.08
N LYS A 108 -1.93 6.95 -18.54
CA LYS A 108 -0.94 8.04 -18.52
C LYS A 108 -0.67 8.52 -17.09
N VAL A 109 -1.69 8.53 -16.25
CA VAL A 109 -1.55 8.90 -14.82
C VAL A 109 -0.73 7.83 -14.10
N ILE A 110 -0.97 6.55 -14.34
CA ILE A 110 -0.15 5.46 -13.81
C ILE A 110 1.31 5.61 -14.25
N ALA A 111 1.56 5.84 -15.53
CA ALA A 111 2.92 6.02 -16.07
C ALA A 111 3.65 7.23 -15.46
N SER A 112 2.95 8.35 -15.33
CA SER A 112 3.47 9.61 -14.78
C SER A 112 3.85 9.46 -13.30
N LEU A 113 2.96 8.89 -12.48
CA LEU A 113 3.18 8.71 -11.05
C LEU A 113 4.15 7.57 -10.73
N GLY A 114 4.26 6.56 -11.60
CA GLY A 114 5.27 5.51 -11.51
C GLY A 114 6.70 6.00 -11.74
N ASN A 115 6.87 7.16 -12.36
CA ASN A 115 8.17 7.81 -12.50
C ASN A 115 8.40 8.75 -11.30
N LYS A 116 9.29 8.36 -10.38
CA LYS A 116 9.56 9.10 -9.13
C LYS A 116 9.94 10.57 -9.35
N GLN A 117 10.75 10.85 -10.39
CA GLN A 117 11.17 12.22 -10.69
C GLN A 117 10.02 13.08 -11.22
N VAL A 118 9.20 12.51 -12.11
CA VAL A 118 8.02 13.20 -12.65
C VAL A 118 7.00 13.45 -11.53
N ALA A 119 6.72 12.45 -10.71
CA ALA A 119 5.84 12.56 -9.57
C ALA A 119 6.32 13.66 -8.61
N ARG A 120 7.61 13.64 -8.21
CA ARG A 120 8.20 14.65 -7.33
C ARG A 120 8.07 16.07 -7.91
N ASN A 121 8.40 16.25 -9.18
CA ASN A 121 8.31 17.55 -9.85
C ASN A 121 6.86 18.05 -9.92
N THR A 122 5.90 17.18 -10.20
CA THR A 122 4.47 17.50 -10.19
C THR A 122 4.02 17.97 -8.80
N MET A 123 4.45 17.27 -7.74
CA MET A 123 4.11 17.64 -6.37
C MET A 123 4.74 18.99 -5.96
N MET A 124 6.01 19.20 -6.32
CA MET A 124 6.67 20.50 -6.07
C MET A 124 5.95 21.66 -6.77
N ALA A 125 5.61 21.49 -8.05
CA ALA A 125 4.89 22.50 -8.81
C ALA A 125 3.51 22.80 -8.23
N ALA A 126 2.86 21.80 -7.64
CA ALA A 126 1.60 21.96 -6.93
C ALA A 126 1.76 22.56 -5.52
N GLY A 127 2.98 22.74 -5.02
CA GLY A 127 3.24 23.21 -3.65
C GLY A 127 2.86 22.19 -2.58
N VAL A 128 2.96 20.90 -2.90
CA VAL A 128 2.93 19.80 -1.92
C VAL A 128 4.31 19.66 -1.33
N PRO A 129 4.47 19.55 0.00
CA PRO A 129 5.78 19.38 0.61
C PRO A 129 6.48 18.11 0.12
N VAL A 130 7.69 18.25 -0.36
CA VAL A 130 8.58 17.14 -0.74
C VAL A 130 9.85 17.22 0.10
N ILE A 131 10.57 16.10 0.26
CA ILE A 131 11.84 16.10 0.99
C ILE A 131 12.77 17.13 0.36
N PRO A 132 13.27 18.14 1.11
CA PRO A 132 14.24 19.10 0.59
C PRO A 132 15.47 18.40 0.06
N GLY A 133 15.97 18.81 -1.09
CA GLY A 133 17.13 18.14 -1.68
C GLY A 133 17.65 18.82 -2.94
N SER A 134 18.75 18.31 -3.44
CA SER A 134 19.37 18.79 -4.68
C SER A 134 18.43 18.64 -5.87
N LYS A 135 18.33 19.69 -6.67
CA LYS A 135 17.58 19.66 -7.94
C LYS A 135 18.42 19.04 -9.06
N GLU A 136 19.71 19.27 -8.99
CA GLU A 136 20.71 18.83 -9.94
C GLU A 136 21.71 17.87 -9.28
N PRO A 137 22.38 17.03 -10.07
CA PRO A 137 23.47 16.19 -9.59
C PRO A 137 24.59 16.99 -8.94
N VAL A 138 25.21 16.41 -7.92
CA VAL A 138 26.35 16.97 -7.20
C VAL A 138 27.58 16.11 -7.46
N TYR A 139 28.67 16.71 -7.92
CA TYR A 139 29.88 16.01 -8.34
C TYR A 139 31.07 16.22 -7.40
N ASP A 140 31.04 17.24 -6.54
CA ASP A 140 32.11 17.56 -5.62
C ASP A 140 31.60 17.87 -4.22
N ALA A 141 32.44 17.57 -3.23
CA ALA A 141 32.09 17.71 -1.81
C ALA A 141 31.88 19.18 -1.38
N LYS A 142 32.55 20.15 -2.02
CA LYS A 142 32.42 21.56 -1.65
C LYS A 142 31.05 22.11 -2.02
N THR A 143 30.64 21.92 -3.27
CA THR A 143 29.28 22.27 -3.76
C THR A 143 28.21 21.53 -2.94
N GLY A 144 28.47 20.25 -2.64
CA GLY A 144 27.60 19.45 -1.81
C GLY A 144 27.44 19.99 -0.38
N ALA A 145 28.52 20.44 0.24
CA ALA A 145 28.49 20.99 1.60
C ALA A 145 27.75 22.34 1.67
N GLU A 146 27.85 23.16 0.64
CA GLU A 146 27.09 24.43 0.54
C GLU A 146 25.59 24.11 0.46
N LEU A 147 25.21 23.20 -0.41
CA LEU A 147 23.82 22.77 -0.56
C LEU A 147 23.27 22.08 0.71
N ALA A 148 24.07 21.24 1.35
CA ALA A 148 23.66 20.59 2.62
C ALA A 148 23.38 21.60 3.74
N ARG A 149 24.11 22.73 3.80
CA ARG A 149 23.81 23.82 4.74
C ARG A 149 22.50 24.52 4.41
N GLU A 150 22.17 24.68 3.13
CA GLU A 150 20.88 25.27 2.70
C GLU A 150 19.71 24.33 3.01
N ILE A 151 19.89 23.02 2.77
CA ILE A 151 18.86 21.98 3.07
C ILE A 151 18.64 21.87 4.58
N GLY A 152 19.69 21.97 5.38
CA GLY A 152 19.69 21.73 6.83
C GLY A 152 20.07 20.28 7.18
N TYR A 153 21.01 20.15 8.14
CA TYR A 153 21.41 18.83 8.67
C TYR A 153 20.36 18.25 9.60
N PRO A 154 20.28 16.89 9.70
CA PRO A 154 21.09 15.92 8.99
C PRO A 154 20.70 15.78 7.50
N VAL A 155 21.66 15.39 6.66
CA VAL A 155 21.43 15.12 5.25
C VAL A 155 21.87 13.71 4.87
N ILE A 156 21.21 13.14 3.86
CA ILE A 156 21.63 11.89 3.24
C ILE A 156 22.18 12.16 1.84
N ILE A 157 23.33 11.60 1.58
CA ILE A 157 24.02 11.61 0.32
C ILE A 157 23.69 10.30 -0.39
N LYS A 158 23.15 10.36 -1.61
CA LYS A 158 22.67 9.20 -2.37
C LYS A 158 23.31 9.15 -3.74
N ALA A 159 23.69 7.96 -4.19
CA ALA A 159 24.07 7.72 -5.58
C ALA A 159 22.87 7.90 -6.52
N ALA A 160 23.11 8.45 -7.72
CA ALA A 160 22.11 8.53 -8.78
C ALA A 160 21.70 7.12 -9.26
N LEU A 161 22.68 6.24 -9.41
CA LEU A 161 22.51 4.83 -9.69
C LEU A 161 22.84 4.07 -8.42
N GLY A 162 21.86 3.47 -7.77
CA GLY A 162 22.06 2.75 -6.52
C GLY A 162 20.84 1.92 -6.09
N GLY A 163 21.10 0.87 -5.34
CA GLY A 163 20.11 0.01 -4.74
C GLY A 163 20.69 -0.76 -3.56
N GLY A 164 19.83 -1.19 -2.63
CA GLY A 164 20.26 -1.99 -1.47
C GLY A 164 21.19 -1.28 -0.49
N GLY A 165 21.12 0.06 -0.38
CA GLY A 165 21.90 0.83 0.60
C GLY A 165 23.34 1.15 0.20
N LYS A 166 23.82 0.67 -0.94
CA LYS A 166 25.17 1.00 -1.44
C LYS A 166 25.19 2.41 -2.03
N GLY A 167 26.26 3.17 -1.74
CA GLY A 167 26.40 4.55 -2.20
C GLY A 167 25.47 5.53 -1.48
N MET A 168 25.04 5.20 -0.25
CA MET A 168 24.29 6.10 0.62
C MET A 168 25.05 6.31 1.92
N ARG A 169 25.15 7.59 2.35
CA ARG A 169 25.75 7.98 3.64
C ARG A 169 24.98 9.15 4.24
N THR A 170 24.75 9.07 5.54
CA THR A 170 24.18 10.19 6.31
C THR A 170 25.31 11.03 6.87
N ALA A 171 25.18 12.34 6.78
CA ALA A 171 26.01 13.31 7.49
C ALA A 171 25.13 14.05 8.50
N TRP A 172 25.49 13.95 9.76
CA TRP A 172 24.74 14.55 10.87
C TRP A 172 25.14 16.00 11.12
N THR A 173 26.40 16.33 10.81
CA THR A 173 26.99 17.65 11.01
C THR A 173 27.76 18.10 9.76
N PRO A 174 28.02 19.42 9.62
CA PRO A 174 28.87 19.94 8.53
C PRO A 174 30.27 19.31 8.48
N GLU A 175 30.82 18.97 9.64
CA GLU A 175 32.17 18.42 9.78
C GLU A 175 32.26 16.98 9.22
N GLU A 176 31.18 16.22 9.27
CA GLU A 176 31.11 14.86 8.76
C GLU A 176 30.88 14.79 7.25
N PHE A 177 30.32 15.87 6.67
CA PHE A 177 29.79 15.85 5.31
C PHE A 177 30.84 15.48 4.25
N GLU A 178 32.03 16.08 4.29
CA GLU A 178 33.06 15.86 3.26
C GLU A 178 33.51 14.40 3.23
N SER A 179 33.74 13.81 4.41
CA SER A 179 34.14 12.40 4.54
C SER A 179 33.03 11.46 4.06
N ALA A 180 31.77 11.74 4.45
CA ALA A 180 30.62 10.96 4.04
C ALA A 180 30.41 11.01 2.53
N PHE A 181 30.53 12.22 1.93
CA PHE A 181 30.38 12.42 0.48
C PHE A 181 31.45 11.66 -0.31
N GLN A 182 32.71 11.82 0.05
CA GLN A 182 33.84 11.13 -0.63
C GLN A 182 33.73 9.61 -0.52
N THR A 183 33.27 9.11 0.64
CA THR A 183 33.08 7.67 0.84
C THR A 183 31.95 7.14 -0.03
N ALA A 184 30.78 7.79 -0.02
CA ALA A 184 29.64 7.40 -0.84
C ALA A 184 29.98 7.45 -2.35
N GLN A 185 30.69 8.51 -2.78
CA GLN A 185 31.09 8.69 -4.18
C GLN A 185 32.05 7.59 -4.65
N LYS A 186 33.07 7.25 -3.86
CA LYS A 186 34.01 6.15 -4.17
C LYS A 186 33.30 4.79 -4.26
N GLU A 187 32.42 4.50 -3.32
CA GLU A 187 31.62 3.26 -3.35
C GLU A 187 30.78 3.16 -4.61
N THR A 188 30.17 4.27 -5.02
CA THR A 188 29.32 4.36 -6.21
C THR A 188 30.11 4.19 -7.48
N GLU A 189 31.27 4.89 -7.59
CA GLU A 189 32.16 4.77 -8.72
C GLU A 189 32.68 3.34 -8.90
N MET A 190 33.04 2.67 -7.79
CA MET A 190 33.51 1.27 -7.83
C MET A 190 32.39 0.28 -8.18
N ALA A 191 31.16 0.53 -7.75
CA ALA A 191 30.04 -0.40 -7.92
C ALA A 191 29.29 -0.21 -9.26
N PHE A 192 29.22 1.03 -9.76
CA PHE A 192 28.32 1.41 -10.87
C PHE A 192 29.03 2.18 -11.98
N ALA A 193 30.34 2.48 -11.84
CA ALA A 193 31.12 3.33 -12.76
C ALA A 193 30.47 4.74 -12.98
N ASP A 194 29.81 5.25 -11.98
CA ASP A 194 29.13 6.55 -11.95
C ASP A 194 29.44 7.24 -10.62
N SER A 195 29.79 8.51 -10.67
CA SER A 195 30.12 9.33 -9.48
C SER A 195 29.04 10.37 -9.17
N THR A 196 27.90 10.26 -9.79
CA THR A 196 26.77 11.19 -9.66
C THR A 196 26.08 11.01 -8.32
N MET A 197 26.05 12.09 -7.51
CA MET A 197 25.44 12.08 -6.19
C MET A 197 24.26 13.05 -6.12
N TYR A 198 23.34 12.77 -5.22
CA TYR A 198 22.25 13.66 -4.79
C TYR A 198 22.30 13.84 -3.27
N ILE A 199 21.85 14.97 -2.80
CA ILE A 199 21.80 15.29 -1.37
C ILE A 199 20.34 15.60 -1.02
N GLU A 200 19.84 14.97 0.04
CA GLU A 200 18.48 15.20 0.54
C GLU A 200 18.52 15.38 2.06
N HIS A 201 17.52 16.08 2.60
CA HIS A 201 17.27 16.09 4.03
C HIS A 201 17.04 14.65 4.53
N PHE A 202 17.73 14.29 5.62
CA PHE A 202 17.53 12.99 6.25
C PHE A 202 16.38 13.09 7.24
N VAL A 203 15.28 12.43 6.90
CA VAL A 203 14.09 12.38 7.76
C VAL A 203 14.33 11.33 8.84
N GLU A 204 14.51 11.79 10.09
CA GLU A 204 14.90 10.94 11.21
C GLU A 204 13.68 10.27 11.84
N ASN A 205 13.71 8.94 11.94
CA ASN A 205 12.67 8.12 12.57
C ASN A 205 11.23 8.61 12.27
N PRO A 206 10.85 8.77 10.99
CA PRO A 206 9.56 9.31 10.67
C PRO A 206 8.45 8.28 10.92
N ARG A 207 7.21 8.80 10.98
CA ARG A 207 6.04 7.96 10.79
C ARG A 207 5.70 7.87 9.32
N HIS A 208 5.19 6.73 8.92
CA HIS A 208 4.59 6.52 7.62
C HIS A 208 3.09 6.80 7.71
N ILE A 209 2.68 7.96 7.25
CA ILE A 209 1.28 8.40 7.24
C ILE A 209 0.79 8.49 5.81
N GLU A 210 -0.37 7.94 5.55
CA GLU A 210 -0.93 7.94 4.21
C GLU A 210 -2.40 8.39 4.19
N PHE A 211 -2.82 9.05 3.12
CA PHE A 211 -4.18 9.54 2.96
C PHE A 211 -4.89 8.82 1.82
N GLN A 212 -6.04 8.23 2.14
CA GLN A 212 -6.90 7.61 1.12
C GLN A 212 -7.58 8.68 0.28
N ILE A 213 -7.42 8.59 -1.03
CA ILE A 213 -8.06 9.47 -2.02
C ILE A 213 -9.17 8.74 -2.74
N LEU A 214 -10.25 9.46 -3.01
CA LEU A 214 -11.23 9.14 -4.03
C LEU A 214 -11.37 10.34 -4.99
N ALA A 215 -11.35 10.07 -6.28
CA ALA A 215 -11.47 11.09 -7.32
C ALA A 215 -12.34 10.60 -8.47
N ASP A 216 -13.19 11.47 -9.02
CA ASP A 216 -14.00 11.17 -10.20
C ASP A 216 -13.52 11.95 -11.43
N LYS A 217 -13.98 11.54 -12.59
CA LYS A 217 -13.65 12.20 -13.88
C LYS A 217 -14.22 13.61 -14.04
N TYR A 218 -15.03 14.08 -13.08
CA TYR A 218 -15.63 15.41 -13.09
C TYR A 218 -14.82 16.43 -12.29
N GLY A 219 -13.67 16.03 -11.75
CA GLY A 219 -12.76 16.87 -10.99
C GLY A 219 -13.07 16.94 -9.50
N ASN A 220 -14.01 16.14 -9.00
CA ASN A 220 -14.23 16.02 -7.57
C ASN A 220 -13.13 15.13 -6.98
N VAL A 221 -12.45 15.60 -5.96
CA VAL A 221 -11.38 14.87 -5.25
C VAL A 221 -11.58 15.09 -3.76
N ILE A 222 -11.66 14.01 -3.00
CA ILE A 222 -11.77 14.01 -1.55
C ILE A 222 -10.73 13.07 -0.92
N HIS A 223 -10.40 13.30 0.34
CA HIS A 223 -9.67 12.34 1.15
C HIS A 223 -10.58 11.71 2.20
N LEU A 224 -10.33 10.46 2.55
CA LEU A 224 -11.08 9.70 3.54
C LEU A 224 -10.34 9.58 4.89
N GLY A 225 -9.49 10.56 5.21
CA GLY A 225 -8.62 10.50 6.38
C GLY A 225 -7.35 9.69 6.13
N GLU A 226 -6.58 9.59 7.20
CA GLU A 226 -5.27 8.95 7.19
C GLU A 226 -5.28 7.53 7.77
N ARG A 227 -4.23 6.81 7.40
CA ARG A 227 -3.76 5.59 8.05
C ARG A 227 -2.35 5.80 8.55
N ASP A 228 -2.03 5.23 9.71
CA ASP A 228 -0.66 5.11 10.22
C ASP A 228 -0.13 3.72 9.90
N CYS A 229 0.89 3.66 9.07
CA CYS A 229 1.51 2.44 8.57
C CYS A 229 2.96 2.30 9.02
N SER A 230 3.29 2.88 10.18
CA SER A 230 4.66 2.93 10.70
C SER A 230 5.18 1.57 11.16
N ILE A 231 4.29 0.65 11.57
CA ILE A 231 4.72 -0.71 11.97
C ILE A 231 5.00 -1.55 10.73
N GLN A 232 6.28 -1.62 10.38
CA GLN A 232 6.72 -2.33 9.19
C GLN A 232 8.04 -3.05 9.43
N ARG A 233 8.28 -4.12 8.69
CA ARG A 233 9.52 -4.89 8.68
C ARG A 233 10.05 -4.96 7.26
N ASN A 234 11.31 -4.57 7.05
CA ASN A 234 11.91 -4.51 5.70
C ASN A 234 11.02 -3.76 4.69
N HIS A 235 10.44 -2.64 5.10
CA HIS A 235 9.49 -1.83 4.32
C HIS A 235 8.17 -2.53 3.95
N GLN A 236 7.86 -3.65 4.58
CA GLN A 236 6.56 -4.32 4.48
C GLN A 236 5.72 -3.99 5.72
N LYS A 237 4.56 -3.40 5.51
CA LYS A 237 3.61 -3.04 6.56
C LYS A 237 3.12 -4.31 7.25
N LEU A 238 3.01 -4.29 8.58
CA LEU A 238 2.57 -5.42 9.42
C LEU A 238 1.29 -5.09 10.18
N ILE A 239 1.23 -3.88 10.75
CA ILE A 239 0.05 -3.36 11.47
C ILE A 239 -0.23 -1.96 10.96
N GLU A 240 -1.48 -1.70 10.66
CA GLU A 240 -1.98 -0.40 10.24
C GLU A 240 -3.14 0.04 11.14
N GLU A 241 -3.23 1.33 11.40
CA GLU A 241 -4.32 1.89 12.19
C GLU A 241 -4.89 3.18 11.59
N SER A 242 -6.14 3.46 11.85
CA SER A 242 -6.82 4.69 11.48
C SER A 242 -7.80 5.11 12.60
N PRO A 243 -7.82 6.42 12.96
CA PRO A 243 -6.87 7.47 12.60
C PRO A 243 -5.51 7.34 13.30
N SER A 244 -4.49 8.07 12.86
CA SER A 244 -3.19 8.12 13.53
C SER A 244 -3.25 8.93 14.81
N VAL A 245 -2.61 8.42 15.87
CA VAL A 245 -2.46 9.16 17.15
C VAL A 245 -1.45 10.31 17.05
N ALA A 246 -0.65 10.35 16.00
CA ALA A 246 0.34 11.40 15.79
C ALA A 246 -0.25 12.69 15.21
N LEU A 247 -1.48 12.66 14.69
CA LEU A 247 -2.08 13.81 14.03
C LEU A 247 -3.08 14.53 14.92
N SER A 248 -2.82 15.82 15.18
CA SER A 248 -3.86 16.74 15.64
C SER A 248 -4.86 17.00 14.51
N ASP A 249 -6.04 17.52 14.83
CA ASP A 249 -7.05 17.85 13.80
C ASP A 249 -6.53 18.88 12.81
N GLU A 250 -5.71 19.84 13.27
CA GLU A 250 -5.07 20.84 12.41
C GLU A 250 -4.06 20.20 11.44
N LEU A 251 -3.19 19.33 11.95
CA LEU A 251 -2.20 18.62 11.12
C LEU A 251 -2.89 17.67 10.14
N ARG A 252 -3.91 16.92 10.59
CA ARG A 252 -4.74 16.08 9.73
C ARG A 252 -5.34 16.87 8.57
N LYS A 253 -5.92 18.02 8.87
CA LYS A 253 -6.47 18.90 7.84
C LYS A 253 -5.40 19.37 6.86
N LYS A 254 -4.25 19.83 7.35
CA LYS A 254 -3.13 20.30 6.51
C LYS A 254 -2.59 19.21 5.59
N MET A 255 -2.40 18.01 6.11
CA MET A 255 -1.93 16.85 5.32
C MET A 255 -3.01 16.37 4.33
N GLY A 256 -4.26 16.32 4.75
CA GLY A 256 -5.40 15.97 3.87
C GLY A 256 -5.57 16.95 2.71
N ASP A 257 -5.49 18.27 2.99
CA ASP A 257 -5.52 19.29 1.95
C ASP A 257 -4.34 19.12 0.97
N ALA A 258 -3.15 18.78 1.46
CA ALA A 258 -1.98 18.49 0.62
C ALA A 258 -2.19 17.22 -0.24
N ALA A 259 -2.81 16.17 0.32
CA ALA A 259 -3.11 14.95 -0.42
C ALA A 259 -4.14 15.18 -1.54
N VAL A 260 -5.20 15.94 -1.27
CA VAL A 260 -6.18 16.35 -2.31
C VAL A 260 -5.52 17.18 -3.40
N LYS A 261 -4.63 18.10 -3.01
CA LYS A 261 -3.87 18.94 -3.94
C LYS A 261 -2.94 18.11 -4.83
N ALA A 262 -2.27 17.11 -4.25
CA ALA A 262 -1.43 16.17 -4.98
C ALA A 262 -2.23 15.38 -6.03
N ALA A 263 -3.36 14.80 -5.63
CA ALA A 263 -4.21 14.04 -6.53
C ALA A 263 -4.80 14.89 -7.67
N LYS A 264 -5.22 16.12 -7.38
CA LYS A 264 -5.68 17.08 -8.41
C LYS A 264 -4.58 17.43 -9.40
N ALA A 265 -3.36 17.71 -8.91
CA ALA A 265 -2.22 18.05 -9.76
C ALA A 265 -1.80 16.88 -10.67
N ALA A 266 -1.98 15.65 -10.22
CA ALA A 266 -1.74 14.44 -11.02
C ALA A 266 -2.87 14.13 -12.01
N GLY A 267 -4.01 14.83 -11.96
CA GLY A 267 -5.20 14.48 -12.74
C GLY A 267 -5.75 13.09 -12.38
N TYR A 268 -5.69 12.76 -11.08
CA TYR A 268 -6.02 11.43 -10.59
C TYR A 268 -7.51 11.13 -10.67
N GLU A 269 -7.85 9.88 -11.02
CA GLU A 269 -9.20 9.34 -10.99
C GLU A 269 -9.20 7.98 -10.28
N ASN A 270 -10.31 7.63 -9.64
CA ASN A 270 -10.55 6.41 -8.89
C ASN A 270 -9.94 6.45 -7.47
N ALA A 271 -9.78 5.29 -6.81
CA ALA A 271 -9.17 5.19 -5.50
C ALA A 271 -7.64 5.16 -5.59
N GLY A 272 -6.98 5.94 -4.77
CA GLY A 272 -5.53 5.98 -4.66
C GLY A 272 -5.10 6.44 -3.28
N THR A 273 -3.80 6.40 -3.01
CA THR A 273 -3.27 6.76 -1.71
C THR A 273 -2.04 7.64 -1.87
N ILE A 274 -2.01 8.75 -1.13
CA ILE A 274 -0.83 9.62 -1.01
C ILE A 274 -0.09 9.26 0.27
N GLU A 275 1.15 8.85 0.14
CA GLU A 275 2.03 8.49 1.25
C GLU A 275 2.95 9.65 1.63
N PHE A 276 3.08 9.89 2.94
CA PHE A 276 3.93 10.91 3.52
C PHE A 276 4.84 10.33 4.60
N LEU A 277 6.04 10.90 4.72
CA LEU A 277 6.86 10.78 5.92
C LEU A 277 6.54 11.95 6.84
N LEU A 278 6.22 11.65 8.09
CA LEU A 278 5.90 12.63 9.13
C LEU A 278 6.98 12.63 10.21
N GLU A 279 7.63 13.77 10.43
CA GLU A 279 8.58 13.99 11.50
C GLU A 279 7.91 14.29 12.85
N LYS A 280 8.61 14.06 13.94
CA LYS A 280 8.19 14.47 15.29
C LYS A 280 7.95 15.98 15.42
N SER A 281 8.59 16.78 14.59
CA SER A 281 8.41 18.24 14.49
C SER A 281 7.03 18.65 13.93
N GLY A 282 6.31 17.72 13.30
CA GLY A 282 5.08 17.97 12.54
C GLY A 282 5.33 18.36 11.08
N ASN A 283 6.58 18.41 10.62
CA ASN A 283 6.88 18.51 9.20
C ASN A 283 6.54 17.19 8.52
N PHE A 284 6.01 17.29 7.29
CA PHE A 284 5.70 16.09 6.51
C PHE A 284 6.09 16.29 5.05
N TYR A 285 6.43 15.18 4.41
CA TYR A 285 6.95 15.18 3.05
C TYR A 285 6.30 14.09 2.22
N PHE A 286 5.89 14.42 1.01
CA PHE A 286 5.41 13.47 0.03
C PHE A 286 6.49 12.41 -0.26
N MET A 287 6.09 11.15 -0.20
CA MET A 287 6.94 10.01 -0.54
C MET A 287 6.57 9.46 -1.90
N GLU A 288 5.32 9.01 -2.06
CA GLU A 288 4.81 8.46 -3.32
C GLU A 288 3.28 8.48 -3.36
N MET A 289 2.74 8.19 -4.53
CA MET A 289 1.31 7.92 -4.72
C MET A 289 1.11 6.52 -5.26
N ASN A 290 0.34 5.71 -4.54
CA ASN A 290 -0.10 4.41 -5.02
C ASN A 290 -1.37 4.57 -5.85
N THR A 291 -1.30 4.14 -7.12
CA THR A 291 -2.36 4.34 -8.12
C THR A 291 -3.37 3.18 -8.14
N ARG A 292 -3.71 2.67 -6.97
CA ARG A 292 -4.56 1.50 -6.74
C ARG A 292 -5.17 1.52 -5.34
N ILE A 293 -6.06 0.59 -5.08
CA ILE A 293 -6.45 0.25 -3.70
C ILE A 293 -5.27 -0.38 -2.95
N GLN A 294 -5.15 -0.14 -1.66
CA GLN A 294 -4.11 -0.74 -0.81
C GLN A 294 -4.65 -1.90 0.04
N VAL A 295 -3.74 -2.72 0.58
CA VAL A 295 -4.07 -3.85 1.46
C VAL A 295 -4.88 -3.37 2.65
N GLU A 296 -4.46 -2.29 3.27
CA GLU A 296 -4.95 -1.69 4.50
C GLU A 296 -6.20 -0.79 4.33
N HIS A 297 -6.85 -0.83 3.17
CA HIS A 297 -8.10 -0.09 2.95
C HIS A 297 -9.22 -0.38 3.98
N PRO A 298 -9.29 -1.58 4.58
CA PRO A 298 -10.35 -1.89 5.54
C PRO A 298 -10.39 -1.00 6.77
N VAL A 299 -9.25 -0.50 7.28
CA VAL A 299 -9.27 0.40 8.44
C VAL A 299 -9.94 1.72 8.11
N THR A 300 -9.74 2.25 6.89
CA THR A 300 -10.43 3.44 6.40
C THR A 300 -11.92 3.19 6.24
N GLU A 301 -12.32 2.05 5.67
CA GLU A 301 -13.72 1.66 5.53
C GLU A 301 -14.44 1.60 6.88
N TRP A 302 -13.78 1.08 7.91
CA TRP A 302 -14.36 0.98 9.25
C TRP A 302 -14.58 2.33 9.93
N VAL A 303 -13.63 3.26 9.80
CA VAL A 303 -13.74 4.57 10.47
C VAL A 303 -14.61 5.57 9.71
N THR A 304 -14.79 5.39 8.39
CA THR A 304 -15.57 6.30 7.54
C THR A 304 -16.95 5.79 7.16
N GLY A 305 -17.13 4.46 7.17
CA GLY A 305 -18.34 3.81 6.64
C GLY A 305 -18.40 3.76 5.11
N VAL A 306 -17.36 4.17 4.39
CA VAL A 306 -17.28 4.16 2.92
C VAL A 306 -16.76 2.82 2.42
N ASP A 307 -17.49 2.14 1.54
CA ASP A 307 -17.02 0.92 0.84
C ASP A 307 -16.18 1.32 -0.38
N LEU A 308 -14.85 1.25 -0.23
CA LEU A 308 -13.91 1.71 -1.25
C LEU A 308 -14.00 0.91 -2.55
N VAL A 309 -14.20 -0.40 -2.48
CA VAL A 309 -14.30 -1.24 -3.69
C VAL A 309 -15.57 -0.92 -4.47
N LYS A 310 -16.68 -0.68 -3.78
CA LYS A 310 -17.91 -0.24 -4.46
C LYS A 310 -17.76 1.14 -5.08
N GLU A 311 -17.10 2.07 -4.40
CA GLU A 311 -16.82 3.40 -4.98
C GLU A 311 -15.91 3.31 -6.20
N GLN A 312 -14.88 2.45 -6.19
CA GLN A 312 -14.05 2.21 -7.38
C GLN A 312 -14.89 1.78 -8.59
N ILE A 313 -15.81 0.84 -8.40
CA ILE A 313 -16.69 0.34 -9.47
C ILE A 313 -17.67 1.42 -9.94
N ARG A 314 -18.25 2.22 -9.01
CA ARG A 314 -19.15 3.32 -9.35
C ARG A 314 -18.45 4.40 -10.17
N ILE A 315 -17.25 4.83 -9.74
CA ILE A 315 -16.45 5.82 -10.47
C ILE A 315 -16.09 5.29 -11.86
N ALA A 316 -15.59 4.06 -11.96
CA ALA A 316 -15.27 3.44 -13.23
C ALA A 316 -16.50 3.27 -14.15
N SER A 317 -17.71 3.15 -13.59
CA SER A 317 -18.97 3.20 -14.33
C SER A 317 -19.36 4.61 -14.79
N GLY A 318 -18.53 5.62 -14.55
CA GLY A 318 -18.76 7.00 -14.94
C GLY A 318 -19.68 7.79 -14.01
N GLN A 319 -19.92 7.32 -12.80
CA GLN A 319 -20.69 8.05 -11.78
C GLN A 319 -19.81 9.11 -11.10
N LYS A 320 -20.46 10.16 -10.59
CA LYS A 320 -19.82 11.11 -9.69
C LYS A 320 -19.57 10.47 -8.33
N LEU A 321 -18.62 11.01 -7.58
CA LEU A 321 -18.43 10.64 -6.18
C LEU A 321 -19.74 10.67 -5.41
N SER A 322 -19.97 9.64 -4.59
CA SER A 322 -21.15 9.53 -3.74
C SER A 322 -21.11 10.44 -2.52
N TYR A 323 -19.95 11.04 -2.26
CA TYR A 323 -19.64 11.82 -1.06
C TYR A 323 -18.96 13.14 -1.42
N THR A 324 -19.18 14.16 -0.59
CA THR A 324 -18.38 15.39 -0.53
C THR A 324 -17.37 15.29 0.62
N GLN A 325 -16.43 16.23 0.72
CA GLN A 325 -15.45 16.20 1.82
C GLN A 325 -16.13 16.40 3.19
N GLU A 326 -17.21 17.15 3.23
CA GLU A 326 -17.97 17.43 4.46
C GLU A 326 -18.75 16.22 4.97
N ASP A 327 -19.00 15.23 4.12
CA ASP A 327 -19.67 13.98 4.52
C ASP A 327 -18.72 13.03 5.23
N ILE A 328 -17.42 13.19 5.03
CA ILE A 328 -16.40 12.28 5.57
C ILE A 328 -16.12 12.61 7.04
N ARG A 329 -16.40 11.64 7.89
CA ARG A 329 -16.15 11.73 9.35
C ARG A 329 -15.43 10.48 9.81
N LEU A 330 -14.35 10.66 10.54
CA LEU A 330 -13.64 9.55 11.19
C LEU A 330 -14.35 9.23 12.52
N THR A 331 -14.85 8.01 12.65
CA THR A 331 -15.59 7.57 13.84
C THR A 331 -14.93 6.34 14.45
N GLY A 332 -14.55 6.44 15.71
CA GLY A 332 -13.86 5.35 16.42
C GLY A 332 -12.41 5.19 15.98
N HIS A 333 -11.90 3.98 16.11
CA HIS A 333 -10.53 3.60 15.79
C HIS A 333 -10.49 2.17 15.24
N ALA A 334 -9.80 1.96 14.15
CA ALA A 334 -9.61 0.65 13.54
C ALA A 334 -8.13 0.28 13.51
N ILE A 335 -7.84 -1.01 13.71
CA ILE A 335 -6.51 -1.59 13.64
C ILE A 335 -6.60 -2.82 12.73
N GLU A 336 -5.66 -2.97 11.82
CA GLU A 336 -5.47 -4.15 10.96
C GLU A 336 -4.15 -4.81 11.31
N CYS A 337 -4.15 -6.15 11.43
CA CYS A 337 -2.95 -6.98 11.50
C CYS A 337 -2.92 -7.90 10.28
N ARG A 338 -1.82 -7.87 9.54
CA ARG A 338 -1.60 -8.79 8.41
C ARG A 338 -1.16 -10.14 8.93
N ILE A 339 -1.92 -11.18 8.64
CA ILE A 339 -1.58 -12.56 8.99
C ILE A 339 -0.87 -13.20 7.80
N ASN A 340 0.42 -13.49 8.01
CA ASN A 340 1.28 -14.09 7.01
C ASN A 340 1.62 -15.53 7.37
N ALA A 341 1.66 -16.40 6.35
CA ALA A 341 2.18 -17.76 6.47
C ALA A 341 3.72 -17.72 6.50
N GLU A 342 4.29 -17.31 7.63
CA GLU A 342 5.71 -17.10 7.87
C GLU A 342 6.08 -17.54 9.28
N ASN A 343 7.33 -17.97 9.46
CA ASN A 343 7.87 -18.33 10.77
C ASN A 343 8.79 -17.21 11.30
N PRO A 344 8.35 -16.36 12.25
CA PRO A 344 9.16 -15.29 12.82
C PRO A 344 10.44 -15.78 13.50
N GLU A 345 10.43 -16.91 14.17
CA GLU A 345 11.59 -17.51 14.84
C GLU A 345 12.67 -17.97 13.87
N LYS A 346 12.29 -18.24 12.60
CA LYS A 346 13.20 -18.63 11.52
C LYS A 346 13.45 -17.49 10.53
N GLY A 347 13.47 -16.24 11.02
CA GLY A 347 13.73 -15.05 10.22
C GLY A 347 12.61 -14.74 9.22
N PHE A 348 11.37 -15.05 9.55
CA PHE A 348 10.19 -14.83 8.70
C PHE A 348 10.22 -15.64 7.37
N ARG A 349 10.79 -16.83 7.45
CA ARG A 349 10.79 -17.74 6.32
C ARG A 349 9.33 -18.11 5.96
N PRO A 350 8.94 -18.04 4.68
CA PRO A 350 7.61 -18.47 4.23
C PRO A 350 7.31 -19.91 4.62
N SER A 351 6.07 -20.17 5.04
CA SER A 351 5.57 -21.48 5.46
C SER A 351 4.38 -21.92 4.59
N PRO A 352 4.62 -22.27 3.30
CA PRO A 352 3.58 -22.87 2.49
C PRO A 352 3.21 -24.24 3.04
N GLY A 353 1.96 -24.67 2.85
CA GLY A 353 1.49 -25.95 3.37
C GLY A 353 -0.02 -26.04 3.41
N THR A 354 -0.53 -27.17 3.90
CA THR A 354 -1.96 -27.41 4.01
C THR A 354 -2.45 -27.04 5.41
N ILE A 355 -3.46 -26.19 5.47
CA ILE A 355 -4.16 -25.83 6.71
C ILE A 355 -4.99 -27.04 7.14
N THR A 356 -4.63 -27.64 8.27
CA THR A 356 -5.31 -28.84 8.79
C THR A 356 -6.53 -28.49 9.62
N ASP A 357 -6.42 -27.42 10.43
CA ASP A 357 -7.54 -26.89 11.20
C ASP A 357 -7.44 -25.36 11.30
N MET A 358 -8.59 -24.71 11.48
CA MET A 358 -8.64 -23.25 11.50
C MET A 358 -9.85 -22.74 12.28
N TYR A 359 -9.61 -21.78 13.17
CA TYR A 359 -10.64 -20.96 13.78
C TYR A 359 -10.25 -19.48 13.65
N LEU A 360 -11.16 -18.67 13.15
CA LEU A 360 -11.00 -17.22 13.02
C LEU A 360 -12.00 -16.50 13.93
N PRO A 361 -11.55 -15.50 14.70
CA PRO A 361 -12.40 -14.79 15.65
C PRO A 361 -13.54 -14.04 14.94
N GLY A 362 -14.61 -13.81 15.66
CA GLY A 362 -15.77 -13.07 15.21
C GLY A 362 -16.33 -12.18 16.31
N GLY A 363 -17.45 -11.51 16.02
CA GLY A 363 -18.14 -10.66 16.96
C GLY A 363 -18.21 -9.20 16.55
N LYS A 364 -18.75 -8.34 17.43
CA LYS A 364 -18.98 -6.93 17.12
C LYS A 364 -17.67 -6.16 16.91
N GLY A 365 -17.49 -5.63 15.71
CA GLY A 365 -16.31 -4.83 15.35
C GLY A 365 -15.08 -5.69 15.08
N ILE A 366 -15.24 -6.93 14.66
CA ILE A 366 -14.20 -7.80 14.11
C ILE A 366 -14.56 -8.11 12.66
N ARG A 367 -13.60 -7.93 11.78
CA ARG A 367 -13.68 -8.29 10.36
C ARG A 367 -12.44 -9.09 9.96
N ILE A 368 -12.66 -10.10 9.15
CA ILE A 368 -11.58 -10.90 8.57
C ILE A 368 -11.72 -10.89 7.06
N ASP A 369 -10.70 -10.38 6.39
CA ASP A 369 -10.55 -10.49 4.95
C ASP A 369 -9.55 -11.61 4.66
N SER A 370 -10.02 -12.72 4.09
CA SER A 370 -9.22 -13.92 3.91
C SER A 370 -9.70 -14.74 2.72
N ALA A 371 -8.81 -15.58 2.19
CA ALA A 371 -9.12 -16.57 1.17
C ALA A 371 -8.76 -18.00 1.60
N ILE A 372 -8.38 -18.21 2.87
CA ILE A 372 -8.03 -19.54 3.38
C ILE A 372 -9.25 -20.24 4.01
N TYR A 373 -9.16 -21.56 4.08
CA TYR A 373 -10.14 -22.44 4.72
C TYR A 373 -9.48 -23.76 5.13
N SER A 374 -10.08 -24.52 6.03
CA SER A 374 -9.56 -25.84 6.44
C SER A 374 -9.46 -26.79 5.25
N GLY A 375 -8.30 -27.39 5.04
CA GLY A 375 -7.98 -28.22 3.89
C GLY A 375 -7.37 -27.47 2.70
N TYR A 376 -7.28 -26.11 2.74
CA TYR A 376 -6.63 -25.35 1.69
C TYR A 376 -5.11 -25.46 1.78
N THR A 377 -4.46 -25.70 0.64
CA THR A 377 -3.00 -25.72 0.53
C THR A 377 -2.50 -24.37 0.01
N ILE A 378 -1.71 -23.67 0.82
CA ILE A 378 -1.06 -22.43 0.44
C ILE A 378 0.09 -22.74 -0.51
N PRO A 379 0.04 -22.24 -1.76
CA PRO A 379 1.08 -22.50 -2.74
C PRO A 379 2.34 -21.65 -2.46
N PRO A 380 3.55 -22.14 -2.79
CA PRO A 380 4.81 -21.45 -2.52
C PRO A 380 5.18 -20.38 -3.56
N TYR A 381 4.28 -20.00 -4.45
CA TYR A 381 4.57 -19.16 -5.61
C TYR A 381 4.22 -17.67 -5.41
N TYR A 382 3.48 -17.33 -4.36
CA TYR A 382 2.90 -16.01 -4.17
C TYR A 382 3.24 -15.46 -2.79
N ASP A 383 2.80 -14.22 -2.54
CA ASP A 383 2.97 -13.55 -1.26
C ASP A 383 2.41 -14.41 -0.10
N SER A 384 3.05 -14.31 1.05
CA SER A 384 2.75 -15.11 2.24
C SER A 384 1.50 -14.64 3.00
N MET A 385 0.94 -13.48 2.69
CA MET A 385 -0.25 -12.95 3.38
C MET A 385 -1.49 -13.82 3.08
N VAL A 386 -2.08 -14.36 4.13
CA VAL A 386 -3.22 -15.29 4.03
C VAL A 386 -4.52 -14.71 4.58
N ALA A 387 -4.43 -13.73 5.46
CA ALA A 387 -5.58 -13.04 6.03
C ALA A 387 -5.19 -11.66 6.53
N LYS A 388 -6.22 -10.81 6.69
CA LYS A 388 -6.17 -9.57 7.47
C LYS A 388 -7.18 -9.68 8.59
N LEU A 389 -6.72 -9.46 9.82
CA LEU A 389 -7.58 -9.34 10.98
C LEU A 389 -7.76 -7.85 11.28
N ILE A 390 -8.98 -7.38 11.17
CA ILE A 390 -9.31 -5.96 11.36
C ILE A 390 -10.28 -5.85 12.55
N VAL A 391 -9.99 -4.92 13.45
CA VAL A 391 -10.89 -4.59 14.56
C VAL A 391 -11.27 -3.13 14.52
N TRP A 392 -12.46 -2.83 15.04
CA TRP A 392 -12.94 -1.48 15.26
C TRP A 392 -13.52 -1.32 16.66
N ALA A 393 -13.25 -0.19 17.30
CA ALA A 393 -13.84 0.20 18.58
C ALA A 393 -14.06 1.71 18.66
N LYS A 394 -14.63 2.20 19.75
CA LYS A 394 -14.94 3.64 19.94
C LYS A 394 -13.70 4.51 20.04
N ASN A 395 -12.61 3.95 20.52
CA ASN A 395 -11.32 4.62 20.71
C ASN A 395 -10.19 3.61 20.57
N ARG A 396 -8.95 4.12 20.49
CA ARG A 396 -7.74 3.32 20.28
C ARG A 396 -7.52 2.28 21.39
N GLN A 397 -7.70 2.64 22.65
CA GLN A 397 -7.48 1.73 23.76
C GLN A 397 -8.42 0.51 23.70
N GLU A 398 -9.70 0.74 23.39
CA GLU A 398 -10.66 -0.36 23.18
C GLU A 398 -10.32 -1.18 21.93
N ALA A 399 -9.81 -0.54 20.86
CA ALA A 399 -9.39 -1.24 19.65
C ALA A 399 -8.16 -2.13 19.91
N ILE A 400 -7.17 -1.65 20.66
CA ILE A 400 -6.01 -2.44 21.08
C ILE A 400 -6.45 -3.66 21.90
N SER A 401 -7.28 -3.45 22.93
CA SER A 401 -7.79 -4.55 23.78
C SER A 401 -8.58 -5.58 22.95
N LYS A 402 -9.34 -5.12 21.95
CA LYS A 402 -10.06 -6.00 21.04
C LYS A 402 -9.13 -6.77 20.12
N MET A 403 -8.06 -6.13 19.61
CA MET A 403 -7.07 -6.79 18.76
C MET A 403 -6.30 -7.85 19.55
N GLN A 404 -5.92 -7.56 20.79
CA GLN A 404 -5.29 -8.52 21.70
C GLN A 404 -6.19 -9.75 21.90
N SER A 405 -7.47 -9.55 22.19
CA SER A 405 -8.44 -10.65 22.33
C SER A 405 -8.58 -11.43 21.02
N ALA A 406 -8.76 -10.74 19.91
CA ALA A 406 -8.98 -11.39 18.62
C ALA A 406 -7.76 -12.19 18.13
N LEU A 407 -6.54 -11.66 18.28
CA LEU A 407 -5.31 -12.40 17.96
C LEU A 407 -5.14 -13.64 18.84
N GLY A 408 -5.53 -13.55 20.14
CA GLY A 408 -5.48 -14.69 21.05
C GLY A 408 -6.50 -15.82 20.72
N GLU A 409 -7.47 -15.53 19.88
CA GLU A 409 -8.47 -16.52 19.43
C GLU A 409 -8.13 -17.16 18.07
N VAL A 410 -7.16 -16.58 17.30
CA VAL A 410 -6.80 -17.13 15.98
C VAL A 410 -6.12 -18.49 16.13
N ILE A 411 -6.68 -19.48 15.48
CA ILE A 411 -6.07 -20.82 15.35
C ILE A 411 -5.88 -21.10 13.86
N ILE A 412 -4.66 -21.37 13.44
CA ILE A 412 -4.33 -21.83 12.10
C ILE A 412 -3.27 -22.92 12.25
N GLU A 413 -3.65 -24.16 12.01
CA GLU A 413 -2.77 -25.32 12.14
C GLU A 413 -2.31 -25.86 10.78
N GLY A 414 -1.18 -26.53 10.76
CA GLY A 414 -0.57 -27.12 9.55
C GLY A 414 0.46 -26.23 8.86
N ILE A 415 0.54 -24.96 9.25
CA ILE A 415 1.53 -23.98 8.78
C ILE A 415 2.01 -23.10 9.95
N ASP A 416 3.18 -22.48 9.79
CA ASP A 416 3.61 -21.42 10.69
C ASP A 416 2.96 -20.09 10.26
N THR A 417 2.62 -19.24 11.23
CA THR A 417 2.09 -17.87 10.99
C THR A 417 2.78 -16.85 11.89
N ASN A 418 2.64 -15.57 11.56
CA ASN A 418 3.13 -14.45 12.36
C ASN A 418 2.15 -13.98 13.46
N VAL A 419 1.10 -14.73 13.79
CA VAL A 419 0.05 -14.34 14.74
C VAL A 419 0.64 -14.00 16.12
N ASP A 420 1.49 -14.86 16.68
CA ASP A 420 2.12 -14.64 17.99
C ASP A 420 3.04 -13.41 17.98
N TYR A 421 3.72 -13.17 16.86
CA TYR A 421 4.55 -11.98 16.69
C TYR A 421 3.69 -10.70 16.67
N GLN A 422 2.57 -10.70 15.95
CA GLN A 422 1.59 -9.61 15.96
C GLN A 422 1.03 -9.38 17.38
N TYR A 423 0.72 -10.48 18.09
CA TYR A 423 0.25 -10.40 19.49
C TYR A 423 1.31 -9.74 20.40
N GLY A 424 2.60 -10.07 20.22
CA GLY A 424 3.69 -9.42 20.92
C GLY A 424 3.75 -7.91 20.68
N ILE A 425 3.60 -7.48 19.42
CA ILE A 425 3.62 -6.05 19.05
C ILE A 425 2.46 -5.30 19.70
N VAL A 426 1.22 -5.78 19.60
CA VAL A 426 0.05 -5.06 20.15
C VAL A 426 0.01 -5.03 21.68
N ASN A 427 0.83 -5.85 22.34
CA ASN A 427 1.05 -5.83 23.80
C ASN A 427 2.28 -5.01 24.22
N HIS A 428 3.10 -4.53 23.28
CA HIS A 428 4.28 -3.77 23.62
C HIS A 428 3.91 -2.39 24.20
N PRO A 429 4.52 -1.95 25.30
CA PRO A 429 4.20 -0.66 25.93
C PRO A 429 4.27 0.52 24.97
N ASP A 430 5.33 0.63 24.16
CA ASP A 430 5.48 1.73 23.20
C ASP A 430 4.37 1.72 22.12
N TYR A 431 3.92 0.53 21.67
CA TYR A 431 2.78 0.45 20.76
C TYR A 431 1.49 0.95 21.43
N ILE A 432 1.24 0.53 22.68
CA ILE A 432 0.08 0.94 23.46
C ILE A 432 0.08 2.46 23.68
N GLU A 433 1.22 3.03 24.01
CA GLU A 433 1.41 4.48 24.21
C GLU A 433 1.44 5.27 22.89
N GLY A 434 1.60 4.61 21.76
CA GLY A 434 1.71 5.24 20.45
C GLY A 434 3.09 5.79 20.12
N ASN A 435 4.13 5.35 20.83
CA ASN A 435 5.55 5.71 20.60
C ASN A 435 6.15 4.86 19.48
N ILE A 436 5.63 4.98 18.29
CA ILE A 436 6.01 4.18 17.12
C ILE A 436 6.56 5.05 15.99
N ASP A 437 7.42 4.49 15.19
CA ASP A 437 7.96 5.03 13.93
C ASP A 437 8.36 3.87 13.01
N ILE A 438 8.91 4.15 11.82
CA ILE A 438 9.26 3.10 10.84
C ILE A 438 10.36 2.15 11.30
N GLU A 439 11.16 2.52 12.32
CA GLU A 439 12.23 1.69 12.88
C GLU A 439 11.79 0.93 14.15
N PHE A 440 10.52 1.05 14.53
CA PHE A 440 10.00 0.44 15.76
C PHE A 440 10.32 -1.07 15.85
N ILE A 441 10.12 -1.82 14.77
CA ILE A 441 10.34 -3.27 14.72
C ILE A 441 11.84 -3.63 14.90
N GLU A 442 12.74 -2.78 14.43
CA GLU A 442 14.18 -3.02 14.55
C GLU A 442 14.70 -2.84 15.99
N ARG A 443 13.91 -2.21 16.84
CA ARG A 443 14.21 -1.99 18.26
C ARG A 443 13.59 -3.03 19.19
N LEU A 444 12.74 -3.93 18.69
CA LEU A 444 12.17 -5.06 19.43
C LEU A 444 13.15 -6.22 19.49
#